data_302cf3f66f129744be898f819d800e38
#
_entry.id   302cf3f66f129744be898f819d800e38
#
_cell.length_a   1.000
_cell.length_b   1.000
_cell.length_c   1.000
_cell.angle_alpha   90.00
_cell.angle_beta   90.00
_cell.angle_gamma   90.00
#
_symmetry.space_group_name_H-M   'P 1'
#
loop_
_entity.id
_entity.type
_entity.pdbx_description
1 polymer ?
#
loop_
_entity_poly.entity_id
_entity_poly.type
_entity_poly.pdbx_seq_one_letter_code
_entity_poly.pdbx_strand_id
1 'polypeptide(L)'
;MTEERDRIIESELKGVTLRVYWHLLKTKNETIGVRSVQRALGMSSPSVALHHLEKLRSLGLVEKDSTGVYHLAEQVEVGVLQNFVGVLGFLLPRHLFFSAMFTVMLVLYPVLYPPDFSTHNIVAFIFGGFTVSIFWSETIRAWRLRPL
;
A
#
# COMPACT_ATOMS: atom_id res chain seq x y z
N MET A 1 21.93 -1.18 13.33
CA MET A 1 22.12 -1.85 12.01
C MET A 1 20.81 -2.26 11.35
N THR A 2 19.82 -2.71 12.07
CA THR A 2 18.49 -3.09 11.54
C THR A 2 17.72 -1.89 10.98
N GLU A 3 17.63 -0.78 11.72
CA GLU A 3 16.86 0.42 11.27
C GLU A 3 17.39 1.07 9.98
N GLU A 4 18.70 1.06 9.76
CA GLU A 4 19.31 1.60 8.53
C GLU A 4 18.98 0.73 7.32
N ARG A 5 19.01 -0.60 7.50
CA ARG A 5 18.60 -1.57 6.49
C ARG A 5 17.12 -1.43 6.15
N ASP A 6 16.26 -1.28 7.15
CA ASP A 6 14.82 -1.13 6.95
C ASP A 6 14.50 0.17 6.20
N ARG A 7 15.17 1.27 6.48
CA ARG A 7 15.06 2.52 5.72
C ARG A 7 15.49 2.37 4.25
N ILE A 8 16.58 1.65 4.00
CA ILE A 8 17.03 1.37 2.62
C ILE A 8 15.97 0.52 1.90
N ILE A 9 15.49 -0.55 2.52
CA ILE A 9 14.45 -1.40 1.96
C ILE A 9 13.20 -0.57 1.65
N GLU A 10 12.72 0.26 2.57
CA GLU A 10 11.55 1.13 2.36
C GLU A 10 11.77 2.14 1.22
N SER A 11 12.97 2.68 1.09
CA SER A 11 13.30 3.64 0.04
C SER A 11 13.30 3.01 -1.35
N GLU A 12 13.74 1.77 -1.47
CA GLU A 12 13.91 1.02 -2.71
C GLU A 12 12.67 0.19 -3.10
N LEU A 13 11.86 -0.17 -2.10
CA LEU A 13 10.67 -1.01 -2.28
C LEU A 13 9.46 -0.15 -2.69
N LYS A 14 9.51 0.41 -3.90
CA LYS A 14 8.48 1.28 -4.47
C LYS A 14 8.02 0.79 -5.85
N GLY A 15 6.86 1.25 -6.28
CA GLY A 15 6.35 1.00 -7.63
C GLY A 15 6.20 -0.49 -7.95
N VAL A 16 6.71 -0.88 -9.09
CA VAL A 16 6.63 -2.25 -9.61
C VAL A 16 7.37 -3.25 -8.71
N THR A 17 8.49 -2.85 -8.09
CA THR A 17 9.24 -3.71 -7.15
C THR A 17 8.38 -4.11 -5.95
N LEU A 18 7.62 -3.17 -5.40
CA LEU A 18 6.69 -3.44 -4.29
C LEU A 18 5.55 -4.39 -4.73
N ARG A 19 5.03 -4.24 -5.97
CA ARG A 19 4.02 -5.16 -6.52
C ARG A 19 4.54 -6.58 -6.66
N VAL A 20 5.80 -6.73 -7.11
CA VAL A 20 6.46 -8.04 -7.19
C VAL A 20 6.61 -8.65 -5.80
N TYR A 21 7.12 -7.90 -4.83
CA TYR A 21 7.27 -8.37 -3.45
C TYR A 21 5.91 -8.78 -2.83
N TRP A 22 4.87 -7.98 -3.04
CA TRP A 22 3.52 -8.30 -2.57
C TRP A 22 2.96 -9.58 -3.21
N HIS A 23 3.22 -9.79 -4.50
CA HIS A 23 2.83 -11.03 -5.17
C HIS A 23 3.53 -12.25 -4.57
N LEU A 24 4.83 -12.13 -4.28
CA LEU A 24 5.61 -13.15 -3.60
C LEU A 24 5.08 -13.47 -2.19
N LEU A 25 4.71 -12.45 -1.42
CA LEU A 25 4.10 -12.63 -0.10
C LEU A 25 2.77 -13.38 -0.15
N LYS A 26 1.96 -13.14 -1.17
CA LYS A 26 0.68 -13.85 -1.36
C LYS A 26 0.87 -15.32 -1.75
N THR A 27 1.90 -15.61 -2.53
CA THR A 27 2.21 -16.96 -3.05
C THR A 27 3.24 -17.70 -2.19
N LYS A 28 3.25 -17.46 -0.91
CA LYS A 28 4.26 -17.83 0.11
C LYS A 28 4.75 -19.30 0.07
N ASN A 29 4.01 -20.22 -0.55
CA ASN A 29 4.32 -21.65 -0.62
C ASN A 29 4.61 -22.15 -2.05
N GLU A 30 4.65 -21.26 -3.04
CA GLU A 30 4.88 -21.67 -4.43
C GLU A 30 6.28 -21.26 -4.89
N THR A 31 6.89 -22.15 -5.65
CA THR A 31 8.13 -21.85 -6.38
C THR A 31 7.85 -20.86 -7.50
N ILE A 32 8.48 -19.69 -7.46
CA ILE A 32 8.12 -18.59 -8.36
C ILE A 32 9.21 -18.36 -9.39
N GLY A 33 8.88 -18.72 -10.64
CA GLY A 33 9.74 -18.43 -11.80
C GLY A 33 9.48 -17.03 -12.37
N VAL A 34 10.48 -16.46 -13.07
CA VAL A 34 10.42 -15.15 -13.71
C VAL A 34 9.19 -15.00 -14.62
N ARG A 35 8.89 -16.02 -15.45
CA ARG A 35 7.72 -15.99 -16.35
C ARG A 35 6.39 -16.04 -15.62
N SER A 36 6.33 -16.67 -14.45
CA SER A 36 5.15 -16.70 -13.61
C SER A 36 4.84 -15.30 -13.09
N VAL A 37 5.84 -14.60 -12.55
CA VAL A 37 5.72 -13.21 -12.09
C VAL A 37 5.33 -12.28 -13.24
N GLN A 38 5.99 -12.42 -14.40
CA GLN A 38 5.66 -11.62 -15.58
C GLN A 38 4.18 -11.72 -15.95
N ARG A 39 3.65 -12.96 -16.05
CA ARG A 39 2.24 -13.20 -16.41
C ARG A 39 1.27 -12.71 -15.33
N ALA A 40 1.55 -13.03 -14.09
CA ALA A 40 0.68 -12.69 -12.97
C ALA A 40 0.51 -11.17 -12.78
N LEU A 41 1.57 -10.40 -13.07
CA LEU A 41 1.56 -8.95 -12.92
C LEU A 41 1.39 -8.17 -14.23
N GLY A 42 1.19 -8.87 -15.37
CA GLY A 42 0.99 -8.23 -16.67
C GLY A 42 2.19 -7.42 -17.15
N MET A 43 3.42 -7.85 -16.84
CA MET A 43 4.63 -7.12 -17.23
C MET A 43 4.93 -7.28 -18.71
N SER A 44 5.50 -6.24 -19.31
CA SER A 44 5.79 -6.17 -20.75
C SER A 44 6.79 -7.23 -21.23
N SER A 45 7.72 -7.65 -20.37
CA SER A 45 8.71 -8.68 -20.71
C SER A 45 9.20 -9.47 -19.49
N PRO A 46 9.73 -10.70 -19.70
CA PRO A 46 10.40 -11.45 -18.64
C PRO A 46 11.61 -10.73 -18.05
N SER A 47 12.30 -9.92 -18.84
CA SER A 47 13.47 -9.14 -18.41
C SER A 47 13.11 -8.09 -17.36
N VAL A 48 11.93 -7.47 -17.49
CA VAL A 48 11.41 -6.53 -16.49
C VAL A 48 11.13 -7.26 -15.18
N ALA A 49 10.49 -8.43 -15.23
CA ALA A 49 10.24 -9.24 -14.03
C ALA A 49 11.55 -9.67 -13.37
N LEU A 50 12.52 -10.10 -14.16
CA LEU A 50 13.86 -10.48 -13.68
C LEU A 50 14.56 -9.32 -12.98
N HIS A 51 14.54 -8.12 -13.57
CA HIS A 51 15.14 -6.93 -12.99
C HIS A 51 14.59 -6.66 -11.56
N HIS A 52 13.28 -6.73 -11.38
CA HIS A 52 12.65 -6.50 -10.07
C HIS A 52 12.93 -7.64 -9.08
N LEU A 53 12.99 -8.89 -9.53
CA LEU A 53 13.37 -10.04 -8.70
C LEU A 53 14.83 -9.95 -8.23
N GLU A 54 15.76 -9.59 -9.13
CA GLU A 54 17.17 -9.38 -8.76
C GLU A 54 17.35 -8.18 -7.84
N LYS A 55 16.55 -7.13 -8.01
CA LYS A 55 16.50 -6.00 -7.07
C LYS A 55 16.03 -6.45 -5.69
N LEU A 56 14.98 -7.26 -5.58
CA LEU A 56 14.53 -7.82 -4.31
C LEU A 56 15.58 -8.74 -3.68
N ARG A 57 16.32 -9.49 -4.51
CA ARG A 57 17.43 -10.31 -4.06
C ARG A 57 18.58 -9.49 -3.50
N SER A 58 18.93 -8.38 -4.14
CA SER A 58 19.98 -7.47 -3.64
C SER A 58 19.61 -6.82 -2.31
N LEU A 59 18.31 -6.68 -2.03
CA LEU A 59 17.79 -6.21 -0.74
C LEU A 59 17.69 -7.33 0.32
N GLY A 60 18.02 -8.58 -0.04
CA GLY A 60 17.95 -9.74 0.84
C GLY A 60 16.52 -10.21 1.16
N LEU A 61 15.53 -9.76 0.39
CA LEU A 61 14.13 -10.14 0.58
C LEU A 61 13.76 -11.45 -0.13
N VAL A 62 14.55 -11.82 -1.14
CA VAL A 62 14.33 -12.98 -1.99
C VAL A 62 15.65 -13.70 -2.21
N GLU A 63 15.61 -15.03 -2.19
CA GLU A 63 16.71 -15.90 -2.57
C GLU A 63 16.41 -16.62 -3.89
N LYS A 64 17.45 -16.95 -4.64
CA LYS A 64 17.38 -17.71 -5.87
C LYS A 64 18.07 -19.04 -5.68
N ASP A 65 17.37 -20.13 -5.95
CA ASP A 65 17.95 -21.45 -5.89
C ASP A 65 18.80 -21.80 -7.13
N SER A 66 19.43 -22.97 -7.09
CA SER A 66 20.24 -23.51 -8.19
C SER A 66 19.44 -23.80 -9.47
N THR A 67 18.11 -23.91 -9.38
CA THR A 67 17.20 -24.15 -10.51
C THR A 67 16.73 -22.85 -11.17
N GLY A 68 17.09 -21.69 -10.59
CA GLY A 68 16.71 -20.38 -11.11
C GLY A 68 15.34 -19.89 -10.60
N VAL A 69 14.81 -20.56 -9.60
CA VAL A 69 13.53 -20.22 -8.97
C VAL A 69 13.76 -19.32 -7.77
N TYR A 70 12.84 -18.39 -7.54
CA TYR A 70 12.92 -17.43 -6.46
C TYR A 70 12.03 -17.83 -5.28
N HIS A 71 12.55 -17.67 -4.07
CA HIS A 71 11.88 -17.93 -2.80
C HIS A 71 11.96 -16.70 -1.91
N LEU A 72 10.97 -16.51 -1.08
CA LEU A 72 11.00 -15.45 -0.08
C LEU A 72 12.05 -15.80 1.00
N ALA A 73 13.09 -15.00 1.13
CA ALA A 73 14.17 -15.20 2.11
C ALA A 73 13.78 -14.68 3.47
N GLU A 74 13.25 -13.47 3.52
CA GLU A 74 12.87 -12.79 4.77
C GLU A 74 11.54 -12.08 4.59
N GLN A 75 10.65 -12.23 5.56
CA GLN A 75 9.43 -11.45 5.64
C GLN A 75 9.73 -10.20 6.47
N VAL A 76 10.12 -9.12 5.79
CA VAL A 76 10.27 -7.82 6.43
C VAL A 76 8.90 -7.17 6.52
N GLU A 77 8.52 -6.74 7.72
CA GLU A 77 7.40 -5.84 7.92
C GLU A 77 7.77 -4.45 7.38
N VAL A 78 7.63 -4.28 6.08
CA VAL A 78 7.92 -2.99 5.45
C VAL A 78 6.86 -2.01 5.91
N GLY A 79 7.28 -0.92 6.56
CA GLY A 79 6.37 0.10 7.09
C GLY A 79 5.42 0.68 6.04
N VAL A 80 5.84 0.68 4.76
CA VAL A 80 4.98 1.01 3.62
C VAL A 80 3.79 0.05 3.51
N LEU A 81 3.95 -1.25 3.82
CA LEU A 81 2.85 -2.23 3.76
C LEU A 81 1.88 -2.09 4.93
N GLN A 82 2.33 -1.59 6.08
CA GLN A 82 1.45 -1.35 7.23
C GLN A 82 0.40 -0.27 6.95
N ASN A 83 0.68 0.65 6.01
CA ASN A 83 -0.23 1.72 5.60
C ASN A 83 -1.28 1.28 4.56
N PHE A 84 -1.22 0.04 4.08
CA PHE A 84 -2.16 -0.49 3.10
C PHE A 84 -2.87 -1.74 3.64
N VAL A 85 -4.17 -1.80 3.41
CA VAL A 85 -4.99 -2.97 3.71
C VAL A 85 -5.31 -3.68 2.40
N GLY A 86 -4.98 -4.97 2.33
CA GLY A 86 -5.34 -5.81 1.19
C GLY A 86 -6.81 -6.21 1.26
N VAL A 87 -7.67 -5.53 0.51
CA VAL A 87 -9.08 -5.88 0.38
C VAL A 87 -9.34 -6.38 -1.04
N LEU A 88 -9.84 -7.61 -1.19
CA LEU A 88 -10.20 -8.21 -2.49
C LEU A 88 -9.08 -8.16 -3.56
N GLY A 89 -7.81 -8.22 -3.13
CA GLY A 89 -6.67 -8.16 -4.05
C GLY A 89 -6.18 -6.75 -4.40
N PHE A 90 -6.83 -5.71 -3.92
CA PHE A 90 -6.40 -4.33 -4.08
C PHE A 90 -5.70 -3.82 -2.83
N LEU A 91 -4.58 -3.12 -3.01
CA LEU A 91 -3.89 -2.38 -1.95
C LEU A 91 -4.61 -1.03 -1.75
N LEU A 92 -5.41 -0.94 -0.69
CA LEU A 92 -6.13 0.29 -0.35
C LEU A 92 -5.41 1.02 0.80
N PRO A 93 -5.17 2.34 0.69
CA PRO A 93 -4.65 3.12 1.80
C PRO A 93 -5.60 3.04 3.00
N ARG A 94 -5.08 2.78 4.20
CA ARG A 94 -5.87 2.77 5.45
C ARG A 94 -6.70 4.05 5.62
N HIS A 95 -6.12 5.18 5.23
CA HIS A 95 -6.75 6.49 5.33
C HIS A 95 -8.00 6.64 4.45
N LEU A 96 -8.13 5.88 3.36
CA LEU A 96 -9.33 5.86 2.52
C LEU A 96 -10.57 5.48 3.32
N PHE A 97 -10.46 4.45 4.18
CA PHE A 97 -11.57 4.01 5.01
C PHE A 97 -12.02 5.10 5.98
N PHE A 98 -11.08 5.74 6.65
CA PHE A 98 -11.38 6.84 7.57
C PHE A 98 -11.92 8.07 6.84
N SER A 99 -11.38 8.41 5.66
CA SER A 99 -11.89 9.51 4.82
C SER A 99 -13.36 9.30 4.46
N ALA A 100 -13.71 8.09 4.00
CA ALA A 100 -15.08 7.74 3.65
C ALA A 100 -16.00 7.80 4.88
N MET A 101 -15.57 7.23 6.01
CA MET A 101 -16.34 7.22 7.25
C MET A 101 -16.65 8.65 7.74
N PHE A 102 -15.63 9.50 7.85
CA PHE A 102 -15.84 10.88 8.31
C PHE A 102 -16.64 11.72 7.32
N THR A 103 -16.48 11.47 6.01
CA THR A 103 -17.33 12.13 5.00
C THR A 103 -18.80 11.76 5.17
N VAL A 104 -19.10 10.47 5.35
CA VAL A 104 -20.47 10.01 5.59
C VAL A 104 -21.03 10.61 6.87
N MET A 105 -20.27 10.63 7.96
CA MET A 105 -20.69 11.25 9.22
C MET A 105 -20.98 12.73 9.05
N LEU A 106 -20.14 13.48 8.34
CA LEU A 106 -20.32 14.90 8.10
C LEU A 106 -21.57 15.20 7.26
N VAL A 107 -21.88 14.32 6.28
CA VAL A 107 -23.08 14.45 5.44
C VAL A 107 -24.35 14.04 6.20
N LEU A 108 -24.28 13.01 7.04
CA LEU A 108 -25.42 12.56 7.84
C LEU A 108 -25.78 13.54 8.96
N TYR A 109 -24.79 14.26 9.48
CA TYR A 109 -25.00 15.18 10.61
C TYR A 109 -26.14 16.17 10.37
N PRO A 110 -26.18 16.96 9.26
CA PRO A 110 -27.27 17.91 9.03
C PRO A 110 -28.60 17.22 8.64
N VAL A 111 -28.57 15.96 8.26
CA VAL A 111 -29.81 15.19 7.96
C VAL A 111 -30.49 14.75 9.26
N LEU A 112 -29.68 14.32 10.25
CA LEU A 112 -30.15 13.86 11.55
C LEU A 112 -30.46 15.00 12.51
N TYR A 113 -29.68 16.07 12.42
CA TYR A 113 -29.78 17.26 13.28
C TYR A 113 -29.95 18.49 12.38
N PRO A 114 -31.18 19.04 12.26
CA PRO A 114 -31.41 20.25 11.46
C PRO A 114 -30.44 21.37 11.86
N PRO A 115 -29.73 21.96 10.91
CA PRO A 115 -28.74 22.98 11.21
C PRO A 115 -29.44 24.26 11.72
N ASP A 116 -29.47 24.42 13.03
CA ASP A 116 -29.58 25.75 13.62
C ASP A 116 -28.18 26.39 13.55
N PHE A 117 -28.04 27.67 13.25
CA PHE A 117 -26.77 28.36 13.23
C PHE A 117 -26.20 28.57 14.64
N SER A 118 -26.43 27.62 15.54
CA SER A 118 -25.87 27.67 16.90
C SER A 118 -24.36 27.50 16.86
N THR A 119 -23.70 28.11 17.85
CA THR A 119 -22.22 28.00 17.97
C THR A 119 -21.75 26.54 17.98
N HIS A 120 -22.50 25.62 18.57
CA HIS A 120 -22.16 24.22 18.62
C HIS A 120 -22.17 23.56 17.23
N ASN A 121 -23.17 23.86 16.41
CA ASN A 121 -23.27 23.33 15.05
C ASN A 121 -22.17 23.91 14.15
N ILE A 122 -21.88 25.20 14.26
CA ILE A 122 -20.78 25.83 13.50
C ILE A 122 -19.44 25.18 13.86
N VAL A 123 -19.17 25.00 15.14
CA VAL A 123 -17.94 24.33 15.61
C VAL A 123 -17.88 22.87 15.10
N ALA A 124 -18.98 22.12 15.15
CA ALA A 124 -19.03 20.76 14.65
C ALA A 124 -18.72 20.67 13.15
N PHE A 125 -19.26 21.58 12.32
CA PHE A 125 -18.97 21.64 10.89
C PHE A 125 -17.51 22.01 10.60
N ILE A 126 -16.94 22.96 11.36
CA ILE A 126 -15.53 23.33 11.21
C ILE A 126 -14.63 22.15 11.52
N PHE A 127 -14.82 21.47 12.66
CA PHE A 127 -14.03 20.30 13.03
C PHE A 127 -14.22 19.13 12.05
N GLY A 128 -15.46 18.84 11.66
CA GLY A 128 -15.77 17.80 10.69
C GLY A 128 -15.13 18.08 9.33
N GLY A 129 -15.27 19.28 8.81
CA GLY A 129 -14.67 19.69 7.53
C GLY A 129 -13.14 19.64 7.57
N PHE A 130 -12.52 20.10 8.66
CA PHE A 130 -11.07 20.01 8.85
C PHE A 130 -10.59 18.57 8.91
N THR A 131 -11.28 17.71 9.67
CA THR A 131 -10.96 16.28 9.78
C THR A 131 -11.05 15.59 8.42
N VAL A 132 -12.14 15.80 7.68
CA VAL A 132 -12.32 15.22 6.34
C VAL A 132 -11.21 15.70 5.40
N SER A 133 -10.84 16.99 5.43
CA SER A 133 -9.78 17.53 4.58
C SER A 133 -8.42 16.88 4.85
N ILE A 134 -8.07 16.69 6.13
CA ILE A 134 -6.81 16.02 6.51
C ILE A 134 -6.79 14.58 5.99
N PHE A 135 -7.83 13.78 6.27
CA PHE A 135 -7.84 12.38 5.86
C PHE A 135 -7.87 12.22 4.34
N TRP A 136 -8.55 13.09 3.59
CA TRP A 136 -8.50 13.07 2.13
C TRP A 136 -7.13 13.47 1.60
N SER A 137 -6.45 14.44 2.21
CA SER A 137 -5.10 14.82 1.80
C SER A 137 -4.10 13.67 1.98
N GLU A 138 -4.18 12.94 3.10
CA GLU A 138 -3.36 11.75 3.35
C GLU A 138 -3.73 10.60 2.40
N THR A 139 -5.00 10.41 2.11
CA THR A 139 -5.46 9.41 1.14
C THR A 139 -4.92 9.70 -0.26
N ILE A 140 -5.01 10.94 -0.73
CA ILE A 140 -4.49 11.36 -2.03
C ILE A 140 -2.96 11.22 -2.07
N ARG A 141 -2.28 11.61 -0.99
CA ARG A 141 -0.84 11.45 -0.87
C ARG A 141 -0.41 9.99 -0.95
N ALA A 142 -1.08 9.11 -0.19
CA ALA A 142 -0.84 7.68 -0.24
C ALA A 142 -1.16 7.09 -1.62
N TRP A 143 -2.20 7.61 -2.27
CA TRP A 143 -2.58 7.16 -3.63
C TRP A 143 -1.55 7.54 -4.69
N ARG A 144 -0.96 8.72 -4.60
CA ARG A 144 0.13 9.14 -5.51
C ARG A 144 1.41 8.31 -5.32
N LEU A 145 1.60 7.74 -4.13
CA LEU A 145 2.71 6.84 -3.83
C LEU A 145 2.41 5.38 -4.21
N ARG A 146 1.21 5.10 -4.76
CA ARG A 146 0.87 3.75 -5.22
C ARG A 146 1.82 3.30 -6.33
N PRO A 147 2.29 2.07 -6.23
CA PRO A 147 2.88 1.37 -7.35
C PRO A 147 1.76 0.96 -8.33
N LEU A 148 1.45 1.77 -9.33
CA LEU A 148 0.65 1.38 -10.49
C LEU A 148 1.48 0.49 -11.40
#